data_e01bbbed57ce5b2f820145ce0fc08428
#
_entry.id   e01bbbed57ce5b2f820145ce0fc08428
#
_cell.length_a   1.000
_cell.length_b   1.000
_cell.length_c   1.000
_cell.angle_alpha   90.00
_cell.angle_beta   90.00
_cell.angle_gamma   90.00
#
_symmetry.space_group_name_H-M   'P 1'
#
loop_
_entity.id
_entity.type
_entity.pdbx_description
1 polymer ?
#
loop_
_entity_poly.entity_id
_entity_poly.type
_entity_poly.pdbx_seq_one_letter_code
_entity_poly.pdbx_strand_id
1 'polypeptide(L)'
;MRELSVKCRQNGLVFSVDNYVKDGIKNAAKSVSSDKLIAAVPFYTRLWLETPKTDAELASEEGTEAANYKNKVSSTALGMDEAQQVVQDAGAQTEWDDTTKQNYAQWETEDGTYKIWLEDTKSLEEKLKLIKSDNLAGVAEWKLGWENSDVWDMILQYVN
;
A
#
# COMPACT_ATOMS: atom_id res chain seq x y z
N MET A 1 12.73 -1.68 7.97
CA MET A 1 11.99 -0.86 7.00
C MET A 1 12.82 -0.56 5.77
N ARG A 2 13.98 0.08 5.87
CA ARG A 2 14.85 0.38 4.70
C ARG A 2 15.30 -0.86 3.93
N GLU A 3 15.70 -1.93 4.61
CA GLU A 3 16.14 -3.18 3.97
C GLU A 3 15.02 -3.94 3.24
N LEU A 4 13.81 -3.95 3.77
CA LEU A 4 12.67 -4.62 3.14
C LEU A 4 12.23 -3.90 1.86
N SER A 5 12.18 -2.58 1.89
CA SER A 5 11.83 -1.79 0.70
C SER A 5 12.89 -1.90 -0.40
N VAL A 6 14.17 -2.09 -0.03
CA VAL A 6 15.26 -2.35 -0.96
C VAL A 6 15.11 -3.74 -1.59
N LYS A 7 14.87 -4.79 -0.79
CA LYS A 7 14.66 -6.16 -1.30
C LYS A 7 13.42 -6.29 -2.20
N CYS A 8 12.34 -5.59 -1.90
CA CYS A 8 11.15 -5.58 -2.75
C CYS A 8 11.44 -4.91 -4.10
N ARG A 9 12.15 -3.78 -4.11
CA ARG A 9 12.60 -3.14 -5.34
C ARG A 9 13.53 -4.04 -6.17
N GLN A 10 14.47 -4.72 -5.54
CA GLN A 10 15.41 -5.64 -6.18
C GLN A 10 14.74 -6.81 -6.92
N ASN A 11 13.54 -7.18 -6.50
CA ASN A 11 12.79 -8.29 -7.10
C ASN A 11 11.59 -7.82 -7.94
N GLY A 12 11.49 -6.52 -8.27
CA GLY A 12 10.36 -5.97 -9.00
C GLY A 12 9.03 -6.10 -8.25
N LEU A 13 9.09 -6.32 -6.93
CA LEU A 13 7.92 -6.46 -6.07
C LEU A 13 7.50 -5.09 -5.56
N VAL A 14 6.23 -4.77 -5.73
CA VAL A 14 5.62 -3.65 -5.03
C VAL A 14 5.37 -4.07 -3.60
N PHE A 15 5.87 -3.26 -2.68
CA PHE A 15 5.67 -3.48 -1.26
C PHE A 15 4.24 -3.09 -0.89
N SER A 16 3.37 -4.07 -0.70
CA SER A 16 2.03 -3.79 -0.22
C SER A 16 2.02 -3.62 1.30
N VAL A 17 1.27 -2.65 1.77
CA VAL A 17 1.09 -2.37 3.20
C VAL A 17 0.42 -3.54 3.92
N ASP A 18 -0.36 -4.33 3.20
CA ASP A 18 -1.16 -5.42 3.73
C ASP A 18 -0.35 -6.59 4.27
N ASN A 19 0.58 -7.11 3.48
CA ASN A 19 1.49 -8.15 3.95
C ASN A 19 2.36 -7.66 5.11
N TYR A 20 2.70 -6.37 5.11
CA TYR A 20 3.46 -5.76 6.19
C TYR A 20 2.67 -5.70 7.51
N VAL A 21 1.39 -5.33 7.48
CA VAL A 21 0.53 -5.28 8.66
C VAL A 21 0.38 -6.68 9.26
N LYS A 22 0.07 -7.68 8.44
CA LYS A 22 -0.09 -9.07 8.86
C LYS A 22 1.17 -9.66 9.48
N ASP A 23 2.31 -9.50 8.82
CA ASP A 23 3.58 -10.01 9.33
C ASP A 23 4.07 -9.22 10.54
N GLY A 24 3.81 -7.92 10.60
CA GLY A 24 4.08 -7.06 11.74
C GLY A 24 3.32 -7.51 12.99
N ILE A 25 2.02 -7.75 12.85
CA ILE A 25 1.16 -8.27 13.93
C ILE A 25 1.64 -9.63 14.41
N LYS A 26 1.88 -10.58 13.49
CA LYS A 26 2.39 -11.91 13.83
C LYS A 26 3.74 -11.88 14.54
N ASN A 27 4.62 -10.98 14.15
CA ASN A 27 5.91 -10.83 14.81
C ASN A 27 5.78 -10.19 16.20
N ALA A 28 4.95 -9.17 16.35
CA ALA A 28 4.67 -8.53 17.64
C ALA A 28 4.02 -9.52 18.63
N ALA A 29 3.08 -10.34 18.16
CA ALA A 29 2.38 -11.33 18.97
C ALA A 29 3.29 -12.45 19.53
N LYS A 30 4.51 -12.59 19.02
CA LYS A 30 5.50 -13.50 19.64
C LYS A 30 6.04 -12.98 20.99
N SER A 31 5.94 -11.68 21.25
CA SER A 31 6.54 -11.03 22.42
C SER A 31 5.53 -10.24 23.26
N VAL A 32 4.38 -9.91 22.69
CA VAL A 32 3.33 -9.11 23.36
C VAL A 32 2.01 -9.87 23.22
N SER A 33 1.24 -9.95 24.29
CA SER A 33 -0.10 -10.57 24.27
C SER A 33 -1.00 -9.80 23.29
N SER A 34 -1.77 -10.54 22.48
CA SER A 34 -2.61 -9.97 21.41
C SER A 34 -3.65 -8.95 21.92
N ASP A 35 -4.16 -9.16 23.14
CA ASP A 35 -5.07 -8.24 23.83
C ASP A 35 -4.45 -6.88 24.20
N LYS A 36 -3.15 -6.70 23.98
CA LYS A 36 -2.40 -5.45 24.13
C LYS A 36 -1.89 -4.87 22.81
N LEU A 37 -2.16 -5.54 21.71
CA LEU A 37 -1.74 -5.10 20.37
C LEU A 37 -2.88 -4.34 19.70
N ILE A 38 -2.56 -3.16 19.16
CA ILE A 38 -3.45 -2.37 18.32
C ILE A 38 -2.88 -2.43 16.90
N ALA A 39 -3.69 -2.83 15.94
CA ALA A 39 -3.32 -2.81 14.53
C ALA A 39 -3.56 -1.42 13.92
N ALA A 40 -2.53 -0.84 13.33
CA ALA A 40 -2.68 0.41 12.58
C ALA A 40 -2.99 0.11 11.12
N VAL A 41 -4.06 0.71 10.60
CA VAL A 41 -4.50 0.62 9.20
C VAL A 41 -4.38 1.97 8.52
N PRO A 42 -3.99 2.03 7.23
CA PRO A 42 -3.92 3.28 6.50
C PRO A 42 -5.28 3.68 5.92
N PHE A 43 -5.57 4.98 5.93
CA PHE A 43 -6.64 5.61 5.15
C PHE A 43 -6.07 6.31 3.91
N TYR A 44 -4.94 5.81 3.41
CA TYR A 44 -4.25 6.35 2.26
C TYR A 44 -3.60 5.24 1.45
N THR A 45 -3.33 5.56 0.22
CA THR A 45 -2.48 4.76 -0.64
C THR A 45 -1.38 5.62 -1.27
N ARG A 46 -0.57 5.01 -2.11
CA ARG A 46 0.43 5.73 -2.90
C ARG A 46 0.18 5.52 -4.39
N LEU A 47 0.08 6.65 -5.08
CA LEU A 47 0.16 6.69 -6.54
C LEU A 47 1.63 6.66 -6.93
N TRP A 48 2.03 5.64 -7.64
CA TRP A 48 3.39 5.42 -8.11
C TRP A 48 3.51 5.85 -9.57
N LEU A 49 4.60 6.51 -9.90
CA LEU A 49 4.97 6.83 -11.29
C LEU A 49 6.32 6.22 -11.59
N GLU A 50 6.36 5.33 -12.58
CA GLU A 50 7.56 4.75 -13.15
C GLU A 50 7.91 5.49 -14.44
N THR A 51 9.10 6.08 -14.49
CA THR A 51 9.62 6.77 -15.68
C THR A 51 10.94 6.16 -16.12
N PRO A 52 11.19 5.98 -17.43
CA PRO A 52 12.49 5.54 -17.89
C PRO A 52 13.59 6.50 -17.44
N LYS A 53 14.72 5.95 -17.03
CA LYS A 53 15.93 6.74 -16.78
C LYS A 53 16.54 7.21 -18.11
N THR A 54 17.06 8.40 -18.10
CA THR A 54 17.88 8.93 -19.20
C THR A 54 19.25 8.21 -19.24
N ASP A 55 19.91 8.26 -20.40
CA ASP A 55 21.28 7.70 -20.53
C ASP A 55 22.27 8.36 -19.54
N ALA A 56 22.09 9.64 -19.24
CA ALA A 56 22.90 10.37 -18.27
C ALA A 56 22.70 9.84 -16.84
N GLU A 57 21.43 9.56 -16.45
CA GLU A 57 21.11 8.97 -15.14
C GLU A 57 21.69 7.55 -15.03
N LEU A 58 21.54 6.72 -16.08
CA LEU A 58 22.11 5.37 -16.12
C LEU A 58 23.64 5.40 -16.00
N ALA A 59 24.30 6.29 -16.73
CA ALA A 59 25.75 6.45 -16.66
C ALA A 59 26.23 6.94 -15.28
N SER A 60 25.47 7.84 -14.63
CA SER A 60 25.82 8.34 -13.29
C SER A 60 25.70 7.28 -12.19
N GLU A 61 24.92 6.24 -12.41
CA GLU A 61 24.68 5.14 -11.48
C GLU A 61 25.54 3.91 -11.77
N GLU A 62 26.40 3.94 -12.78
CA GLU A 62 27.26 2.81 -13.17
C GLU A 62 28.09 2.31 -11.98
N GLY A 63 28.07 1.00 -11.76
CA GLY A 63 28.75 0.36 -10.62
C GLY A 63 27.96 0.39 -9.31
N THR A 64 26.78 0.98 -9.28
CA THR A 64 25.86 0.97 -8.12
C THR A 64 24.73 -0.04 -8.30
N GLU A 65 24.04 -0.38 -7.20
CA GLU A 65 22.83 -1.23 -7.26
C GLU A 65 21.71 -0.57 -8.08
N ALA A 66 21.66 0.76 -8.11
CA ALA A 66 20.67 1.52 -8.86
C ALA A 66 20.78 1.33 -10.39
N ALA A 67 21.98 0.99 -10.90
CA ALA A 67 22.22 0.70 -12.32
C ALA A 67 21.45 -0.55 -12.82
N ASN A 68 21.01 -1.42 -11.92
CA ASN A 68 20.22 -2.62 -12.28
C ASN A 68 18.77 -2.28 -12.66
N TYR A 69 18.32 -1.04 -12.44
CA TYR A 69 16.96 -0.60 -12.70
C TYR A 69 16.93 0.42 -13.84
N LYS A 70 16.17 0.11 -14.89
CA LYS A 70 16.01 0.98 -16.06
C LYS A 70 15.06 2.13 -15.82
N ASN A 71 14.20 2.01 -14.81
CA ASN A 71 13.21 3.02 -14.45
C ASN A 71 13.52 3.65 -13.09
N LYS A 72 13.17 4.90 -12.95
CA LYS A 72 13.05 5.58 -11.66
C LYS A 72 11.59 5.58 -11.22
N VAL A 73 11.39 5.59 -9.91
CA VAL A 73 10.06 5.54 -9.31
C VAL A 73 9.89 6.70 -8.36
N SER A 74 8.84 7.46 -8.54
CA SER A 74 8.35 8.46 -7.60
C SER A 74 6.97 8.08 -7.09
N SER A 75 6.51 8.70 -6.00
CA SER A 75 5.16 8.43 -5.51
C SER A 75 4.61 9.58 -4.69
N THR A 76 3.27 9.73 -4.73
CA THR A 76 2.50 10.68 -3.95
C THR A 76 1.50 9.92 -3.08
N ALA A 77 1.30 10.35 -1.83
CA ALA A 77 0.28 9.80 -0.96
C ALA A 77 -1.07 10.47 -1.27
N LEU A 78 -2.11 9.66 -1.40
CA LEU A 78 -3.49 10.09 -1.67
C LEU A 78 -4.43 9.50 -0.63
N GLY A 79 -5.40 10.28 -0.16
CA GLY A 79 -6.52 9.76 0.64
C GLY A 79 -7.41 8.83 -0.18
N MET A 80 -8.32 8.12 0.47
CA MET A 80 -9.12 7.07 -0.18
C MET A 80 -9.98 7.62 -1.32
N ASP A 81 -10.70 8.72 -1.11
CA ASP A 81 -11.55 9.32 -2.15
C ASP A 81 -10.72 9.92 -3.29
N GLU A 82 -9.61 10.60 -2.96
CA GLU A 82 -8.71 11.17 -3.95
C GLU A 82 -8.08 10.08 -4.83
N ALA A 83 -7.69 8.95 -4.25
CA ALA A 83 -7.13 7.82 -4.95
C ALA A 83 -8.14 7.21 -5.94
N GLN A 84 -9.40 7.06 -5.53
CA GLN A 84 -10.47 6.60 -6.42
C GLN A 84 -10.74 7.58 -7.54
N GLN A 85 -10.76 8.88 -7.25
CA GLN A 85 -10.98 9.92 -8.25
C GLN A 85 -9.89 9.92 -9.32
N VAL A 86 -8.62 9.82 -8.94
CA VAL A 86 -7.48 9.75 -9.88
C VAL A 86 -7.60 8.57 -10.84
N VAL A 87 -8.01 7.40 -10.36
CA VAL A 87 -8.24 6.21 -11.21
C VAL A 87 -9.41 6.42 -12.17
N GLN A 88 -10.50 7.04 -11.70
CA GLN A 88 -11.66 7.37 -12.53
C GLN A 88 -11.32 8.40 -13.61
N ASP A 89 -10.61 9.46 -13.25
CA ASP A 89 -10.19 10.53 -14.17
C ASP A 89 -9.25 10.00 -15.27
N ALA A 90 -8.42 9.00 -14.92
CA ALA A 90 -7.57 8.29 -15.87
C ALA A 90 -8.34 7.31 -16.77
N GLY A 91 -9.61 7.03 -16.48
CA GLY A 91 -10.39 5.97 -17.17
C GLY A 91 -9.81 4.56 -16.97
N ALA A 92 -8.98 4.37 -15.94
CA ALA A 92 -8.31 3.10 -15.71
C ALA A 92 -9.27 2.08 -15.07
N GLN A 93 -9.10 0.81 -15.45
CA GLN A 93 -9.86 -0.28 -14.86
C GLN A 93 -9.12 -0.82 -13.63
N THR A 94 -9.89 -1.18 -12.62
CA THR A 94 -9.35 -1.82 -11.42
C THR A 94 -9.55 -3.33 -11.48
N GLU A 95 -8.53 -4.07 -11.02
CA GLU A 95 -8.58 -5.51 -10.83
C GLU A 95 -8.20 -5.87 -9.39
N TRP A 96 -8.87 -6.88 -8.83
CA TRP A 96 -8.53 -7.33 -7.48
C TRP A 96 -7.22 -8.13 -7.48
N ASP A 97 -6.23 -7.64 -6.76
CA ASP A 97 -4.96 -8.34 -6.53
C ASP A 97 -5.08 -9.20 -5.26
N ASP A 98 -5.20 -10.50 -5.44
CA ASP A 98 -5.32 -11.45 -4.33
C ASP A 98 -4.05 -11.53 -3.44
N THR A 99 -2.91 -11.13 -3.97
CA THR A 99 -1.65 -11.14 -3.22
C THR A 99 -1.59 -9.98 -2.24
N THR A 100 -1.98 -8.80 -2.69
CA THR A 100 -1.98 -7.57 -1.89
C THR A 100 -3.29 -7.34 -1.16
N LYS A 101 -4.37 -8.05 -1.54
CA LYS A 101 -5.72 -7.83 -1.03
C LYS A 101 -6.20 -6.40 -1.23
N GLN A 102 -5.91 -5.85 -2.42
CA GLN A 102 -6.27 -4.50 -2.83
C GLN A 102 -6.74 -4.48 -4.28
N ASN A 103 -7.55 -3.49 -4.64
CA ASN A 103 -7.85 -3.19 -6.03
C ASN A 103 -6.64 -2.49 -6.66
N TYR A 104 -6.09 -3.06 -7.72
CA TYR A 104 -4.96 -2.54 -8.47
C TYR A 104 -5.43 -1.88 -9.76
N ALA A 105 -4.81 -0.76 -10.11
CA ALA A 105 -4.95 -0.12 -11.41
C ALA A 105 -3.59 0.32 -11.95
N GLN A 106 -3.47 0.32 -13.28
CA GLN A 106 -2.31 0.81 -14.00
C GLN A 106 -2.76 1.52 -15.28
N TRP A 107 -2.06 2.59 -15.65
CA TRP A 107 -2.26 3.28 -16.92
C TRP A 107 -0.99 3.97 -17.40
N GLU A 108 -0.92 4.22 -18.70
CA GLU A 108 0.19 4.90 -19.35
C GLU A 108 -0.15 6.36 -19.64
N THR A 109 0.84 7.24 -19.51
CA THR A 109 0.78 8.65 -19.93
C THR A 109 2.09 9.04 -20.61
N GLU A 110 2.18 10.28 -21.08
CA GLU A 110 3.44 10.85 -21.60
C GLU A 110 4.54 10.90 -20.52
N ASP A 111 4.15 11.00 -19.25
CA ASP A 111 5.10 11.07 -18.13
C ASP A 111 5.65 9.68 -17.75
N GLY A 112 4.97 8.59 -18.11
CA GLY A 112 5.33 7.22 -17.78
C GLY A 112 4.15 6.36 -17.36
N THR A 113 4.44 5.28 -16.62
CA THR A 113 3.45 4.32 -16.13
C THR A 113 3.03 4.64 -14.72
N TYR A 114 1.76 4.95 -14.54
CA TYR A 114 1.15 5.06 -13.22
C TYR A 114 0.66 3.71 -12.71
N LYS A 115 0.85 3.47 -11.41
CA LYS A 115 0.38 2.28 -10.70
C LYS A 115 -0.17 2.66 -9.34
N ILE A 116 -1.27 2.05 -8.94
CA ILE A 116 -1.90 2.29 -7.65
C ILE A 116 -2.55 1.01 -7.12
N TRP A 117 -2.42 0.77 -5.81
CA TRP A 117 -3.19 -0.22 -5.05
C TRP A 117 -4.11 0.57 -4.14
N LEU A 118 -5.39 0.52 -4.42
CA LEU A 118 -6.38 1.30 -3.69
C LEU A 118 -6.57 0.77 -2.28
N GLU A 119 -6.55 1.70 -1.32
CA GLU A 119 -7.12 1.44 -0.02
C GLU A 119 -8.60 1.81 -0.09
N ASP A 120 -9.46 0.84 0.13
CA ASP A 120 -10.92 0.96 0.06
C ASP A 120 -11.57 0.10 1.15
N THR A 121 -12.91 0.08 1.20
CA THR A 121 -13.65 -0.71 2.20
C THR A 121 -13.33 -2.20 2.08
N LYS A 122 -13.12 -2.74 0.87
CA LYS A 122 -12.83 -4.16 0.66
C LYS A 122 -11.44 -4.54 1.16
N SER A 123 -10.42 -3.73 0.87
CA SER A 123 -9.06 -3.97 1.34
C SER A 123 -8.94 -3.75 2.85
N LEU A 124 -9.65 -2.75 3.37
CA LEU A 124 -9.70 -2.50 4.81
C LEU A 124 -10.37 -3.66 5.56
N GLU A 125 -11.44 -4.24 5.01
CA GLU A 125 -12.10 -5.40 5.60
C GLU A 125 -11.15 -6.58 5.79
N GLU A 126 -10.27 -6.87 4.83
CA GLU A 126 -9.27 -7.92 4.94
C GLU A 126 -8.31 -7.69 6.12
N LYS A 127 -7.95 -6.43 6.39
CA LYS A 127 -7.14 -6.05 7.56
C LYS A 127 -7.91 -6.18 8.86
N LEU A 128 -9.17 -5.75 8.88
CA LEU A 128 -10.04 -5.83 10.06
C LEU A 128 -10.35 -7.29 10.46
N LYS A 129 -10.43 -8.21 9.49
CA LYS A 129 -10.55 -9.65 9.76
C LYS A 129 -9.40 -10.18 10.61
N LEU A 130 -8.18 -9.66 10.43
CA LEU A 130 -7.02 -10.04 11.26
C LEU A 130 -7.19 -9.58 12.71
N ILE A 131 -7.74 -8.38 12.93
CA ILE A 131 -7.96 -7.85 14.27
C ILE A 131 -8.87 -8.78 15.06
N LYS A 132 -9.97 -9.21 14.45
CA LYS A 132 -10.92 -10.11 15.06
C LYS A 132 -10.37 -11.53 15.22
N SER A 133 -9.70 -12.10 14.20
CA SER A 133 -9.18 -13.46 14.24
C SER A 133 -8.05 -13.64 15.25
N ASP A 134 -7.21 -12.63 15.42
CA ASP A 134 -6.06 -12.65 16.30
C ASP A 134 -6.36 -12.07 17.70
N ASN A 135 -7.62 -11.68 17.95
CA ASN A 135 -8.11 -11.11 19.21
C ASN A 135 -7.25 -9.92 19.67
N LEU A 136 -7.04 -8.96 18.77
CA LEU A 136 -6.27 -7.77 19.07
C LEU A 136 -7.08 -6.78 19.93
N ALA A 137 -6.37 -5.89 20.64
CA ALA A 137 -6.95 -4.87 21.51
C ALA A 137 -7.82 -3.84 20.75
N GLY A 138 -7.57 -3.66 19.46
CA GLY A 138 -8.30 -2.70 18.64
C GLY A 138 -7.58 -2.33 17.35
N VAL A 139 -8.09 -1.29 16.72
CA VAL A 139 -7.56 -0.68 15.51
C VAL A 139 -7.17 0.77 15.77
N ALA A 140 -6.12 1.23 15.12
CA ALA A 140 -5.77 2.63 14.96
C ALA A 140 -5.69 2.94 13.47
N GLU A 141 -5.93 4.17 13.10
CA GLU A 141 -5.96 4.60 11.70
C GLU A 141 -5.02 5.78 11.44
N TRP A 142 -4.51 5.86 10.24
CA TRP A 142 -3.73 7.00 9.77
C TRP A 142 -4.17 7.37 8.34
N LYS A 143 -4.71 8.56 8.13
CA LYS A 143 -5.05 9.56 9.14
C LYS A 143 -6.49 10.03 8.94
N LEU A 144 -7.10 10.55 10.00
CA LEU A 144 -8.39 11.21 9.94
C LEU A 144 -8.43 12.31 8.86
N GLY A 145 -9.55 12.35 8.11
CA GLY A 145 -9.77 13.26 6.99
C GLY A 145 -9.23 12.73 5.65
N TRP A 146 -8.74 11.48 5.60
CA TRP A 146 -8.32 10.79 4.37
C TRP A 146 -9.16 9.54 4.07
N GLU A 147 -10.04 9.19 5.00
CA GLU A 147 -11.01 8.11 4.84
C GLU A 147 -12.17 8.50 3.92
N ASN A 148 -12.83 7.51 3.34
CA ASN A 148 -14.20 7.66 2.86
C ASN A 148 -15.19 7.40 4.01
N SER A 149 -16.44 7.87 3.85
CA SER A 149 -17.46 7.79 4.91
C SER A 149 -17.81 6.35 5.33
N ASP A 150 -17.66 5.40 4.41
CA ASP A 150 -18.19 4.04 4.58
C ASP A 150 -17.31 3.16 5.48
N VAL A 151 -16.05 3.58 5.72
CA VAL A 151 -15.11 2.79 6.53
C VAL A 151 -15.49 2.71 8.00
N TRP A 152 -16.17 3.74 8.54
CA TRP A 152 -16.50 3.78 9.96
C TRP A 152 -17.51 2.71 10.34
N ASP A 153 -18.57 2.53 9.54
CA ASP A 153 -19.55 1.48 9.77
C ASP A 153 -18.94 0.09 9.69
N MET A 154 -17.96 -0.10 8.81
CA MET A 154 -17.23 -1.34 8.70
C MET A 154 -16.33 -1.56 9.93
N ILE A 155 -15.53 -0.59 10.35
CA ILE A 155 -14.67 -0.70 11.53
C ILE A 155 -15.48 -1.12 12.75
N LEU A 156 -16.67 -0.51 12.97
CA LEU A 156 -17.53 -0.83 14.09
C LEU A 156 -18.01 -2.29 14.13
N GLN A 157 -18.10 -2.97 12.99
CA GLN A 157 -18.47 -4.39 12.92
C GLN A 157 -17.37 -5.34 13.43
N TYR A 158 -16.13 -4.86 13.45
CA TYR A 158 -14.96 -5.68 13.79
C TYR A 158 -14.36 -5.38 15.17
N VAL A 159 -14.67 -4.21 15.76
CA VAL A 159 -14.12 -3.79 17.06
C VAL A 159 -15.11 -3.87 18.21
N ASN A 160 -16.34 -4.29 17.95
CA ASN A 160 -17.41 -4.51 18.95
C ASN A 160 -17.53 -5.98 19.32
#